data_fa2fb7bcf34e5d5f5e95d69cada33014
#
_entry.id   fa2fb7bcf34e5d5f5e95d69cada33014
#
_cell.length_a   1.000
_cell.length_b   1.000
_cell.length_c   1.000
_cell.angle_alpha   90.00
_cell.angle_beta   90.00
_cell.angle_gamma   90.00
#
_symmetry.space_group_name_H-M   'P 1'
#
loop_
_entity.id
_entity.type
_entity.pdbx_description
1 polymer ?
#
loop_
_entity_poly.entity_id
_entity_poly.type
_entity_poly.pdbx_seq_one_letter_code
_entity_poly.pdbx_strand_id
1 'polypeptide(L)'
;MITRLLDHLLAPAPAPGRVAFLKGQPYAHRGLHGKGVLENSPAAFEAAIKLGHGIECDVQAAEDGRAFVFHDYELDRLTDRTGPIAKLRSEDIDQIALRDGHGKIPRLRETLAQVAGRVPILIEIKSRNRRVGPLCLSVRRALEGYGGKAAVMSFNPLVSAWFRNNGE
;
A
#
# COMPACT_ATOMS: atom_id res chain seq x y z
N MET A 1 -3.03 14.96 25.08
CA MET A 1 -2.56 13.81 25.91
C MET A 1 -3.51 12.62 25.82
N ILE A 2 -4.83 12.81 25.78
CA ILE A 2 -5.87 11.76 25.68
C ILE A 2 -5.80 11.00 24.32
N THR A 3 -5.50 11.67 23.20
CA THR A 3 -5.36 11.05 21.88
C THR A 3 -4.24 9.99 21.83
N ARG A 4 -3.06 10.26 22.43
CA ARG A 4 -1.96 9.28 22.46
C ARG A 4 -2.28 8.02 23.26
N LEU A 5 -3.09 8.12 24.31
CA LEU A 5 -3.51 6.95 25.10
C LEU A 5 -4.48 6.06 24.33
N LEU A 6 -5.41 6.67 23.58
CA LEU A 6 -6.34 5.96 22.68
C LEU A 6 -5.61 5.29 21.54
N ASP A 7 -4.57 5.92 20.97
CA ASP A 7 -3.76 5.35 19.92
C ASP A 7 -3.04 4.07 20.38
N HIS A 8 -2.47 4.06 21.57
CA HIS A 8 -1.85 2.85 22.15
C HIS A 8 -2.84 1.71 22.40
N LEU A 9 -4.09 2.01 22.73
CA LEU A 9 -5.14 1.00 22.92
C LEU A 9 -5.63 0.44 21.57
N LEU A 10 -5.73 1.29 20.56
CA LEU A 10 -6.21 0.92 19.21
C LEU A 10 -5.12 0.32 18.35
N ALA A 11 -3.89 0.79 18.49
CA ALA A 11 -2.73 0.40 17.67
C ALA A 11 -1.51 0.06 18.55
N PRO A 12 -1.57 -1.01 19.36
CA PRO A 12 -0.41 -1.44 20.13
C PRO A 12 0.75 -1.81 19.20
N ALA A 13 1.97 -1.56 19.67
CA ALA A 13 3.16 -1.93 18.91
C ALA A 13 3.18 -3.45 18.66
N PRO A 14 3.52 -3.90 17.46
CA PRO A 14 3.70 -5.32 17.17
C PRO A 14 4.88 -5.89 17.95
N ALA A 15 4.86 -7.22 18.21
CA ALA A 15 5.98 -7.89 18.84
C ALA A 15 7.30 -7.62 18.08
N PRO A 16 8.39 -7.23 18.75
CA PRO A 16 9.64 -6.80 18.08
C PRO A 16 10.18 -7.82 17.08
N GLY A 17 10.09 -9.12 17.37
CA GLY A 17 10.54 -10.18 16.45
C GLY A 17 9.76 -10.23 15.13
N ARG A 18 8.47 -9.91 15.15
CA ARG A 18 7.63 -9.92 13.94
C ARG A 18 8.00 -8.80 12.95
N VAL A 19 8.57 -7.71 13.43
CA VAL A 19 8.91 -6.52 12.64
C VAL A 19 10.42 -6.28 12.54
N ALA A 20 11.24 -7.20 13.03
CA ALA A 20 12.70 -7.08 13.00
C ALA A 20 13.25 -6.86 11.57
N PHE A 21 12.62 -7.45 10.57
CA PHE A 21 12.99 -7.29 9.16
C PHE A 21 12.88 -5.84 8.65
N LEU A 22 12.05 -5.00 9.29
CA LEU A 22 11.90 -3.59 8.92
C LEU A 22 13.15 -2.76 9.24
N LYS A 23 14.04 -3.26 10.11
CA LYS A 23 15.26 -2.57 10.53
C LYS A 23 16.50 -3.00 9.76
N GLY A 24 16.41 -4.06 8.96
CA GLY A 24 17.57 -4.71 8.34
C GLY A 24 18.09 -4.03 7.08
N GLN A 25 17.35 -3.10 6.48
CA GLN A 25 17.66 -2.49 5.19
C GLN A 25 16.90 -1.18 4.97
N PRO A 26 17.36 -0.32 4.05
CA PRO A 26 16.59 0.86 3.65
C PRO A 26 15.32 0.47 2.89
N TYR A 27 14.30 1.31 2.99
CA TYR A 27 13.05 1.19 2.25
C TYR A 27 12.92 2.35 1.27
N ALA A 28 12.63 2.02 0.02
CA ALA A 28 12.30 2.99 -1.01
C ALA A 28 10.83 3.43 -0.83
N HIS A 29 10.63 4.66 -0.38
CA HIS A 29 9.33 5.28 -0.20
C HIS A 29 8.62 5.40 -1.55
N ARG A 30 7.47 4.74 -1.72
CA ARG A 30 6.72 4.58 -2.98
C ARG A 30 7.53 3.94 -4.11
N GLY A 31 8.46 3.05 -3.77
CA GLY A 31 9.47 2.54 -4.68
C GLY A 31 10.62 3.51 -4.92
N LEU A 32 11.65 3.08 -5.65
CA LEU A 32 12.79 3.93 -6.00
C LEU A 32 12.44 4.80 -7.21
N HIS A 33 11.72 5.87 -6.95
CA HIS A 33 11.21 6.81 -7.94
C HIS A 33 12.09 8.07 -8.06
N GLY A 34 11.85 8.88 -9.10
CA GLY A 34 12.60 10.09 -9.43
C GLY A 34 13.38 9.95 -10.75
N LYS A 35 13.88 11.04 -11.31
CA LYS A 35 14.61 11.06 -12.60
C LYS A 35 13.84 10.34 -13.73
N GLY A 36 12.56 10.62 -13.89
CA GLY A 36 11.72 10.01 -14.93
C GLY A 36 11.11 8.66 -14.55
N VAL A 37 11.21 8.23 -13.31
CA VAL A 37 10.50 7.05 -12.78
C VAL A 37 9.40 7.50 -11.82
N LEU A 38 8.15 7.16 -12.12
CA LEU A 38 7.00 7.59 -11.33
C LEU A 38 6.88 6.78 -10.03
N GLU A 39 6.46 7.45 -8.96
CA GLU A 39 6.16 6.82 -7.66
C GLU A 39 5.05 5.76 -7.78
N ASN A 40 5.05 4.76 -6.91
CA ASN A 40 4.05 3.67 -6.86
C ASN A 40 3.85 2.96 -8.22
N SER A 41 4.85 2.99 -9.09
CA SER A 41 4.83 2.34 -10.41
C SER A 41 5.60 1.02 -10.40
N PRO A 42 5.29 0.09 -11.32
CA PRO A 42 6.07 -1.12 -11.49
C PRO A 42 7.57 -0.87 -11.72
N ALA A 43 7.91 0.20 -12.44
CA ALA A 43 9.30 0.59 -12.70
C ALA A 43 10.02 1.02 -11.42
N ALA A 44 9.36 1.78 -10.53
CA ALA A 44 9.92 2.20 -9.24
C ALA A 44 10.16 1.00 -8.31
N PHE A 45 9.25 0.02 -8.32
CA PHE A 45 9.42 -1.20 -7.54
C PHE A 45 10.55 -2.07 -8.05
N GLU A 46 10.67 -2.26 -9.36
CA GLU A 46 11.77 -3.02 -9.93
C GLU A 46 13.13 -2.35 -9.69
N ALA A 47 13.18 -1.01 -9.73
CA ALA A 47 14.40 -0.27 -9.37
C ALA A 47 14.83 -0.48 -7.90
N ALA A 48 13.87 -0.48 -6.97
CA ALA A 48 14.12 -0.79 -5.56
C ALA A 48 14.63 -2.23 -5.37
N ILE A 49 14.00 -3.19 -6.03
CA ILE A 49 14.37 -4.62 -5.98
C ILE A 49 15.81 -4.82 -6.47
N LYS A 50 16.19 -4.20 -7.59
CA LYS A 50 17.55 -4.31 -8.15
C LYS A 50 18.65 -3.86 -7.19
N LEU A 51 18.34 -2.92 -6.30
CA LEU A 51 19.26 -2.44 -5.26
C LEU A 51 19.13 -3.19 -3.92
N GLY A 52 18.24 -4.18 -3.83
CA GLY A 52 17.98 -4.91 -2.59
C GLY A 52 17.30 -4.05 -1.51
N HIS A 53 16.67 -2.94 -1.88
CA HIS A 53 15.92 -2.09 -0.96
C HIS A 53 14.53 -2.68 -0.71
N GLY A 54 14.05 -2.63 0.52
CA GLY A 54 12.63 -2.82 0.82
C GLY A 54 11.78 -1.80 0.07
N ILE A 55 10.53 -2.13 -0.17
CA ILE A 55 9.57 -1.25 -0.82
C ILE A 55 8.57 -0.76 0.22
N GLU A 56 8.30 0.52 0.24
CA GLU A 56 7.08 1.05 0.83
C GLU A 56 6.15 1.45 -0.32
N CYS A 57 4.84 1.18 -0.18
CA CYS A 57 3.82 1.56 -1.16
C CYS A 57 2.51 1.92 -0.48
N ASP A 58 1.75 2.81 -1.12
CA ASP A 58 0.44 3.26 -0.65
C ASP A 58 -0.69 2.50 -1.33
N VAL A 59 -1.77 2.18 -0.61
CA VAL A 59 -2.96 1.59 -1.21
C VAL A 59 -4.22 2.39 -0.92
N GLN A 60 -5.04 2.52 -1.96
CA GLN A 60 -6.36 3.13 -1.98
C GLN A 60 -7.43 2.09 -2.31
N ALA A 61 -8.66 2.33 -1.86
CA ALA A 61 -9.80 1.49 -2.25
C ALA A 61 -10.44 2.02 -3.53
N ALA A 62 -10.77 1.13 -4.46
CA ALA A 62 -11.80 1.36 -5.45
C ALA A 62 -13.21 1.41 -4.80
N GLU A 63 -14.24 1.80 -5.54
CA GLU A 63 -15.64 1.81 -5.07
C GLU A 63 -16.08 0.43 -4.54
N ASP A 64 -15.68 -0.64 -5.22
CA ASP A 64 -15.96 -2.03 -4.86
C ASP A 64 -15.02 -2.58 -3.77
N GLY A 65 -14.19 -1.73 -3.16
CA GLY A 65 -13.30 -2.05 -2.02
C GLY A 65 -12.00 -2.76 -2.39
N ARG A 66 -11.69 -2.96 -3.67
CA ARG A 66 -10.42 -3.57 -4.10
C ARG A 66 -9.25 -2.61 -3.92
N ALA A 67 -8.09 -3.17 -3.54
CA ALA A 67 -6.89 -2.40 -3.26
C ALA A 67 -6.07 -2.14 -4.53
N PHE A 68 -5.82 -0.86 -4.82
CA PHE A 68 -4.93 -0.36 -5.86
C PHE A 68 -3.74 0.39 -5.24
N VAL A 69 -2.59 0.29 -5.88
CA VAL A 69 -1.38 0.96 -5.40
C VAL A 69 -1.35 2.38 -5.95
N PHE A 70 -1.69 3.34 -5.09
CA PHE A 70 -1.80 4.75 -5.45
C PHE A 70 -1.79 5.61 -4.18
N HIS A 71 -1.05 6.74 -4.19
CA HIS A 71 -0.92 7.59 -3.01
C HIS A 71 -2.09 8.54 -2.81
N ASP A 72 -2.41 9.31 -3.86
CA ASP A 72 -3.35 10.42 -3.76
C ASP A 72 -4.80 9.92 -3.69
N TYR A 73 -5.67 10.72 -3.09
CA TYR A 73 -7.11 10.43 -3.12
C TYR A 73 -7.75 10.81 -4.46
N GLU A 74 -7.10 11.71 -5.21
CA GLU A 74 -7.51 12.20 -6.52
C GLU A 74 -6.52 11.72 -7.59
N LEU A 75 -7.01 11.49 -8.81
CA LEU A 75 -6.21 10.95 -9.93
C LEU A 75 -5.32 11.98 -10.60
N ASP A 76 -5.59 13.25 -10.38
CA ASP A 76 -5.18 14.43 -11.17
C ASP A 76 -3.67 14.57 -11.33
N ARG A 77 -2.87 14.24 -10.31
CA ARG A 77 -1.43 14.47 -10.32
C ARG A 77 -0.66 13.44 -11.17
N LEU A 78 -1.08 12.18 -11.08
CA LEU A 78 -0.30 11.05 -11.62
C LEU A 78 -0.93 10.40 -12.85
N THR A 79 -2.11 10.88 -13.29
CA THR A 79 -2.84 10.36 -14.46
C THR A 79 -3.45 11.49 -15.27
N ASP A 80 -3.95 11.18 -16.47
CA ASP A 80 -4.72 12.12 -17.30
C ASP A 80 -6.22 12.13 -16.95
N ARG A 81 -6.61 11.44 -15.88
CA ARG A 81 -7.96 11.44 -15.34
C ARG A 81 -8.04 12.36 -14.13
N THR A 82 -9.26 12.78 -13.79
CA THR A 82 -9.54 13.67 -12.66
C THR A 82 -10.53 13.04 -11.70
N GLY A 83 -10.53 13.53 -10.45
CA GLY A 83 -11.48 13.13 -9.42
C GLY A 83 -11.03 11.93 -8.57
N PRO A 84 -11.86 11.57 -7.58
CA PRO A 84 -11.44 10.61 -6.55
C PRO A 84 -11.43 9.17 -7.05
N ILE A 85 -10.31 8.47 -6.86
CA ILE A 85 -10.13 7.05 -7.17
C ILE A 85 -11.19 6.17 -6.50
N ALA A 86 -11.61 6.51 -5.28
CA ALA A 86 -12.60 5.75 -4.52
C ALA A 86 -14.03 5.78 -5.09
N LYS A 87 -14.30 6.59 -6.11
CA LYS A 87 -15.57 6.62 -6.83
C LYS A 87 -15.57 5.78 -8.12
N LEU A 88 -14.44 5.20 -8.46
CA LEU A 88 -14.31 4.37 -9.65
C LEU A 88 -14.36 2.89 -9.30
N ARG A 89 -14.99 2.10 -10.15
CA ARG A 89 -14.95 0.65 -10.05
C ARG A 89 -13.57 0.12 -10.46
N SER A 90 -13.23 -1.06 -9.99
CA SER A 90 -11.95 -1.69 -10.30
C SER A 90 -11.67 -1.80 -11.78
N GLU A 91 -12.70 -2.15 -12.56
CA GLU A 91 -12.59 -2.32 -14.03
C GLU A 91 -12.21 -1.00 -14.73
N ASP A 92 -12.70 0.13 -14.21
CA ASP A 92 -12.37 1.46 -14.74
C ASP A 92 -10.94 1.85 -14.36
N ILE A 93 -10.51 1.59 -13.11
CA ILE A 93 -9.15 1.90 -12.66
C ILE A 93 -8.12 1.08 -13.42
N ASP A 94 -8.40 -0.19 -13.76
CA ASP A 94 -7.54 -1.05 -14.58
C ASP A 94 -7.23 -0.46 -15.96
N GLN A 95 -8.02 0.50 -16.45
CA GLN A 95 -7.80 1.16 -17.74
C GLN A 95 -7.04 2.49 -17.61
N ILE A 96 -6.79 2.97 -16.39
CA ILE A 96 -6.14 4.26 -16.18
C ILE A 96 -4.63 4.12 -16.28
N ALA A 97 -4.05 4.81 -17.25
CA ALA A 97 -2.61 4.91 -17.40
C ALA A 97 -2.03 5.91 -16.40
N LEU A 98 -0.89 5.57 -15.84
CA LEU A 98 0.01 6.50 -15.18
C LEU A 98 0.67 7.40 -16.23
N ARG A 99 0.94 8.66 -15.89
CA ARG A 99 1.59 9.61 -16.80
C ARG A 99 2.92 9.10 -17.33
N ASP A 100 3.37 9.69 -18.40
CA ASP A 100 4.70 9.50 -19.00
C ASP A 100 5.02 8.03 -19.35
N GLY A 101 4.01 7.21 -19.62
CA GLY A 101 4.20 5.83 -20.07
C GLY A 101 4.62 4.86 -18.96
N HIS A 102 4.39 5.21 -17.69
CA HIS A 102 4.77 4.36 -16.53
C HIS A 102 3.83 3.17 -16.27
N GLY A 103 3.05 2.76 -17.26
CA GLY A 103 2.10 1.67 -17.15
C GLY A 103 0.74 2.13 -16.63
N LYS A 104 0.02 1.24 -15.97
CA LYS A 104 -1.29 1.50 -15.36
C LYS A 104 -1.18 1.57 -13.83
N ILE A 105 -2.21 2.09 -13.15
CA ILE A 105 -2.34 2.00 -11.69
C ILE A 105 -2.38 0.52 -11.31
N PRO A 106 -1.38 -0.01 -10.59
CA PRO A 106 -1.32 -1.44 -10.34
C PRO A 106 -2.30 -1.85 -9.22
N ARG A 107 -2.87 -3.03 -9.35
CA ARG A 107 -3.53 -3.69 -8.23
C ARG A 107 -2.50 -4.14 -7.20
N LEU A 108 -2.83 -4.13 -5.91
CA LEU A 108 -1.91 -4.63 -4.89
C LEU A 108 -1.42 -6.07 -5.17
N ARG A 109 -2.29 -6.94 -5.68
CA ARG A 109 -1.95 -8.30 -6.08
C ARG A 109 -0.85 -8.38 -7.14
N GLU A 110 -0.91 -7.50 -8.13
CA GLU A 110 0.08 -7.43 -9.21
C GLU A 110 1.42 -6.96 -8.66
N THR A 111 1.40 -5.96 -7.77
CA THR A 111 2.61 -5.49 -7.07
C THR A 111 3.23 -6.61 -6.22
N LEU A 112 2.43 -7.35 -5.45
CA LEU A 112 2.92 -8.47 -4.66
C LEU A 112 3.49 -9.58 -5.55
N ALA A 113 2.86 -9.90 -6.68
CA ALA A 113 3.38 -10.85 -7.66
C ALA A 113 4.70 -10.38 -8.28
N GLN A 114 4.82 -9.08 -8.58
CA GLN A 114 6.08 -8.49 -9.05
C GLN A 114 7.17 -8.57 -8.00
N VAL A 115 6.89 -8.21 -6.75
CA VAL A 115 7.89 -8.26 -5.66
C VAL A 115 8.30 -9.71 -5.37
N ALA A 116 7.36 -10.65 -5.37
CA ALA A 116 7.58 -12.09 -5.26
C ALA A 116 8.50 -12.51 -4.09
N GLY A 117 8.48 -11.76 -2.99
CA GLY A 117 9.30 -12.00 -1.81
C GLY A 117 10.80 -11.64 -1.97
N ARG A 118 11.21 -11.08 -3.12
CA ARG A 118 12.62 -10.72 -3.38
C ARG A 118 13.16 -9.68 -2.40
N VAL A 119 12.31 -8.76 -1.96
CA VAL A 119 12.58 -7.76 -0.92
C VAL A 119 11.36 -7.63 0.00
N PRO A 120 11.51 -7.14 1.23
CA PRO A 120 10.34 -6.87 2.08
C PRO A 120 9.49 -5.73 1.54
N ILE A 121 8.19 -5.79 1.82
CA ILE A 121 7.24 -4.75 1.44
C ILE A 121 6.50 -4.19 2.67
N LEU A 122 6.39 -2.87 2.74
CA LEU A 122 5.59 -2.13 3.72
C LEU A 122 4.42 -1.49 2.99
N ILE A 123 3.20 -1.83 3.37
CA ILE A 123 1.98 -1.40 2.70
C ILE A 123 1.26 -0.38 3.58
N GLU A 124 1.23 0.89 3.16
CA GLU A 124 0.44 1.92 3.82
C GLU A 124 -1.01 1.88 3.33
N ILE A 125 -1.94 1.61 4.22
CA ILE A 125 -3.38 1.70 3.93
C ILE A 125 -3.84 3.15 4.13
N LYS A 126 -4.17 3.81 3.01
CA LYS A 126 -4.74 5.18 3.03
C LYS A 126 -6.22 5.13 3.37
N SER A 127 -6.60 5.73 4.49
CA SER A 127 -8.01 5.85 4.85
C SER A 127 -8.26 7.11 5.67
N ARG A 128 -9.16 7.96 5.19
CA ARG A 128 -9.58 9.21 5.88
C ARG A 128 -10.83 9.04 6.73
N ASN A 129 -11.53 7.93 6.61
CA ASN A 129 -12.83 7.73 7.24
C ASN A 129 -12.85 6.51 8.18
N ARG A 130 -14.00 6.26 8.79
CA ARG A 130 -14.20 5.14 9.72
C ARG A 130 -14.46 3.79 9.02
N ARG A 131 -14.77 3.78 7.71
CA ARG A 131 -15.06 2.58 6.93
C ARG A 131 -13.78 1.92 6.41
N VAL A 132 -12.92 1.45 7.30
CA VAL A 132 -11.65 0.83 6.91
C VAL A 132 -11.80 -0.62 6.45
N GLY A 133 -12.85 -1.32 6.86
CA GLY A 133 -13.02 -2.76 6.68
C GLY A 133 -12.86 -3.27 5.25
N PRO A 134 -13.52 -2.71 4.23
CA PRO A 134 -13.41 -3.20 2.86
C PRO A 134 -11.96 -3.19 2.33
N LEU A 135 -11.23 -2.08 2.51
CA LEU A 135 -9.83 -1.98 2.07
C LEU A 135 -8.92 -2.90 2.89
N CYS A 136 -9.09 -2.96 4.21
CA CYS A 136 -8.32 -3.87 5.08
C CYS A 136 -8.54 -5.33 4.66
N LEU A 137 -9.78 -5.74 4.39
CA LEU A 137 -10.10 -7.09 3.90
C LEU A 137 -9.46 -7.37 2.54
N SER A 138 -9.48 -6.39 1.62
CA SER A 138 -8.85 -6.52 0.31
C SER A 138 -7.34 -6.70 0.43
N VAL A 139 -6.67 -5.92 1.29
CA VAL A 139 -5.23 -6.05 1.57
C VAL A 139 -4.92 -7.40 2.20
N ARG A 140 -5.67 -7.83 3.22
CA ARG A 140 -5.50 -9.14 3.84
C ARG A 140 -5.60 -10.27 2.82
N ARG A 141 -6.64 -10.26 1.97
CA ARG A 141 -6.82 -11.26 0.90
C ARG A 141 -5.70 -11.21 -0.16
N ALA A 142 -5.14 -10.05 -0.44
CA ALA A 142 -4.00 -9.96 -1.34
C ALA A 142 -2.73 -10.58 -0.75
N LEU A 143 -2.59 -10.53 0.59
CA LEU A 143 -1.46 -11.13 1.32
C LEU A 143 -1.63 -12.64 1.58
N GLU A 144 -2.84 -13.19 1.44
CA GLU A 144 -3.06 -14.64 1.55
C GLU A 144 -2.18 -15.40 0.55
N GLY A 145 -1.31 -16.29 1.06
CA GLY A 145 -0.35 -17.05 0.24
C GLY A 145 0.88 -16.27 -0.23
N TYR A 146 1.04 -15.00 0.14
CA TYR A 146 2.26 -14.27 -0.17
C TYR A 146 3.43 -14.75 0.69
N GLY A 147 4.44 -15.38 0.07
CA GLY A 147 5.59 -15.98 0.77
C GLY A 147 6.69 -14.99 1.19
N GLY A 148 6.55 -13.69 0.88
CA GLY A 148 7.53 -12.66 1.22
C GLY A 148 7.29 -12.01 2.59
N LYS A 149 8.28 -11.24 3.04
CA LYS A 149 8.13 -10.42 4.26
C LYS A 149 7.26 -9.20 3.93
N ALA A 150 6.12 -9.07 4.59
CA ALA A 150 5.21 -7.93 4.44
C ALA A 150 4.80 -7.37 5.79
N ALA A 151 4.61 -6.07 5.85
CA ALA A 151 3.98 -5.38 6.97
C ALA A 151 2.94 -4.39 6.46
N VAL A 152 1.92 -4.14 7.28
CA VAL A 152 0.88 -3.15 7.02
C VAL A 152 1.00 -2.01 8.01
N MET A 153 0.85 -0.79 7.52
CA MET A 153 0.79 0.42 8.33
C MET A 153 -0.35 1.34 7.89
N SER A 154 -0.71 2.27 8.75
CA SER A 154 -1.64 3.35 8.43
C SER A 154 -1.55 4.47 9.45
N PHE A 155 -1.81 5.70 9.02
CA PHE A 155 -2.04 6.85 9.91
C PHE A 155 -3.45 6.84 10.55
N ASN A 156 -4.36 5.96 10.09
CA ASN A 156 -5.66 5.77 10.71
C ASN A 156 -5.60 4.60 11.72
N PRO A 157 -5.71 4.86 13.04
CA PRO A 157 -5.58 3.81 14.06
C PRO A 157 -6.66 2.72 13.96
N LEU A 158 -7.79 3.00 13.30
CA LEU A 158 -8.83 2.00 13.05
C LEU A 158 -8.35 0.87 12.12
N VAL A 159 -7.40 1.14 11.24
CA VAL A 159 -6.76 0.12 10.40
C VAL A 159 -5.99 -0.88 11.28
N SER A 160 -5.14 -0.37 12.17
CA SER A 160 -4.38 -1.22 13.10
C SER A 160 -5.30 -2.03 14.02
N ALA A 161 -6.38 -1.39 14.54
CA ALA A 161 -7.39 -2.08 15.32
C ALA A 161 -8.09 -3.19 14.51
N TRP A 162 -8.39 -2.92 13.23
CA TRP A 162 -9.01 -3.90 12.35
C TRP A 162 -8.10 -5.14 12.15
N PHE A 163 -6.82 -4.94 11.82
CA PHE A 163 -5.88 -6.05 11.64
C PHE A 163 -5.64 -6.84 12.93
N ARG A 164 -5.60 -6.17 14.08
CA ARG A 164 -5.50 -6.87 15.38
C ARG A 164 -6.68 -7.81 15.62
N ASN A 165 -7.88 -7.41 15.21
CA ASN A 165 -9.11 -8.19 15.47
C ASN A 165 -9.42 -9.21 14.36
N ASN A 166 -8.81 -9.10 13.18
CA ASN A 166 -9.12 -9.90 12.00
C ASN A 166 -7.85 -10.50 11.34
N GLY A 167 -6.65 -10.21 11.84
CA GLY A 167 -5.40 -10.79 11.39
C GLY A 167 -5.02 -11.97 12.29
N GLU A 168 -4.53 -13.05 11.70
CA GLU A 168 -3.81 -14.11 12.41
C GLU A 168 -2.34 -13.74 12.58
#